data_5ecff3b9328433d387125c1aed24968b
#
_entry.id   5ecff3b9328433d387125c1aed24968b
#
_cell.length_a   1.000
_cell.length_b   1.000
_cell.length_c   1.000
_cell.angle_alpha   90.00
_cell.angle_beta   90.00
_cell.angle_gamma   90.00
#
_symmetry.space_group_name_H-M   'P 1'
#
loop_
_entity.id
_entity.type
_entity.pdbx_description
1 polymer ?
#
loop_
_entity_poly.entity_id
_entity_poly.type
_entity_poly.pdbx_seq_one_letter_code
_entity_poly.pdbx_strand_id
1 'polypeptide(L)'
;MRRKRITKIKERVIEAVLFLSALSSVFITLSIVFILFYEALGFFKDVSLWEFLTGKQWTPLFAQPKFGILPLVTGTLLVTGIAVLVALPIGIIVAVYLSEYAPFKIKEVVKPILELLAAVPTVVYGYFALLFLTPIMQKFIPNLSGFNALSPGIIMGIMIIPYVSSVSEDAMKAVPMHIREGSYAMGATKFQSAFKVVIPAAFSGIAAAFIIGISRAIGETMVVAIAAGMMPNLTLNPIEPIQTLTAYIVGVSLGDVPHGTIEYKTLFAAGITLFLMTLFLNILGFWFRRRIREVY
;
A
#
# COMPACT_ATOMS: atom_id res chain seq x y z
N MET A 1 -48.32 9.42 21.67
CA MET A 1 -48.31 8.52 20.50
C MET A 1 -47.67 9.15 19.25
N ARG A 2 -47.96 10.41 18.87
CA ARG A 2 -47.46 11.12 17.67
C ARG A 2 -45.94 11.23 17.62
N ARG A 3 -45.25 11.51 18.73
CA ARG A 3 -43.80 11.66 18.84
C ARG A 3 -43.08 10.32 18.56
N LYS A 4 -43.56 9.19 19.08
CA LYS A 4 -43.00 7.84 18.81
C LYS A 4 -43.14 7.42 17.34
N ARG A 5 -44.21 7.86 16.65
CA ARG A 5 -44.45 7.56 15.24
C ARG A 5 -43.51 8.36 14.34
N ILE A 6 -43.23 9.63 14.67
CA ILE A 6 -42.29 10.49 13.96
C ILE A 6 -40.85 9.96 14.11
N THR A 7 -40.48 9.51 15.32
CA THR A 7 -39.16 8.91 15.56
C THR A 7 -38.99 7.64 14.73
N LYS A 8 -40.00 6.74 14.71
CA LYS A 8 -39.94 5.53 13.88
C LYS A 8 -39.82 5.80 12.37
N ILE A 9 -40.50 6.86 11.88
CA ILE A 9 -40.37 7.25 10.45
C ILE A 9 -38.95 7.77 10.17
N LYS A 10 -38.43 8.63 11.05
CA LYS A 10 -37.05 9.14 10.92
C LYS A 10 -36.01 8.00 10.94
N GLU A 11 -36.14 7.06 11.85
CA GLU A 11 -35.27 5.88 11.94
C GLU A 11 -35.32 5.05 10.67
N ARG A 12 -36.50 4.78 10.12
CA ARG A 12 -36.62 4.05 8.84
C ARG A 12 -36.01 4.80 7.65
N VAL A 13 -36.15 6.13 7.62
CA VAL A 13 -35.55 6.93 6.56
C VAL A 13 -34.03 6.90 6.67
N ILE A 14 -33.48 7.02 7.89
CA ILE A 14 -32.04 6.92 8.14
C ILE A 14 -31.53 5.53 7.75
N GLU A 15 -32.21 4.47 8.17
CA GLU A 15 -31.89 3.09 7.84
C GLU A 15 -31.89 2.87 6.31
N ALA A 16 -32.91 3.37 5.61
CA ALA A 16 -32.99 3.28 4.16
C ALA A 16 -31.85 4.04 3.47
N VAL A 17 -31.51 5.25 3.92
CA VAL A 17 -30.39 6.03 3.38
C VAL A 17 -29.06 5.31 3.60
N LEU A 18 -28.82 4.78 4.79
CA LEU A 18 -27.60 4.02 5.10
C LEU A 18 -27.52 2.74 4.26
N PHE A 19 -28.64 2.01 4.12
CA PHE A 19 -28.71 0.81 3.29
C PHE A 19 -28.42 1.12 1.80
N LEU A 20 -29.06 2.16 1.24
CA LEU A 20 -28.83 2.59 -0.14
C LEU A 20 -27.39 3.04 -0.36
N SER A 21 -26.79 3.74 0.59
CA SER A 21 -25.36 4.15 0.53
C SER A 21 -24.43 2.94 0.53
N ALA A 22 -24.69 1.95 1.39
CA ALA A 22 -23.93 0.70 1.41
C ALA A 22 -24.10 -0.09 0.11
N LEU A 23 -25.34 -0.21 -0.37
CA LEU A 23 -25.67 -0.90 -1.63
C LEU A 23 -24.97 -0.23 -2.82
N SER A 24 -24.99 1.11 -2.90
CA SER A 24 -24.33 1.85 -3.97
C SER A 24 -22.80 1.61 -3.96
N SER A 25 -22.18 1.58 -2.79
CA SER A 25 -20.74 1.28 -2.65
C SER A 25 -20.40 -0.12 -3.18
N VAL A 26 -21.18 -1.13 -2.80
CA VAL A 26 -21.00 -2.50 -3.30
C VAL A 26 -21.21 -2.58 -4.81
N PHE A 27 -22.27 -1.94 -5.32
CA PHE A 27 -22.56 -1.91 -6.75
C PHE A 27 -21.45 -1.26 -7.56
N ILE A 28 -20.93 -0.11 -7.12
CA ILE A 28 -19.80 0.58 -7.77
C ILE A 28 -18.56 -0.31 -7.79
N THR A 29 -18.24 -0.94 -6.66
CA THR A 29 -17.07 -1.83 -6.56
C THR A 29 -17.19 -3.02 -7.53
N LEU A 30 -18.35 -3.68 -7.56
CA LEU A 30 -18.60 -4.77 -8.50
C LEU A 30 -18.55 -4.31 -9.96
N SER A 31 -19.08 -3.11 -10.25
CA SER A 31 -19.03 -2.53 -11.60
C SER A 31 -17.59 -2.25 -12.05
N ILE A 32 -16.75 -1.70 -11.17
CA ILE A 32 -15.32 -1.47 -11.46
C ILE A 32 -14.63 -2.80 -11.79
N VAL A 33 -14.82 -3.81 -10.96
CA VAL A 33 -14.23 -5.15 -11.19
C VAL A 33 -14.74 -5.75 -12.49
N PHE A 34 -16.04 -5.65 -12.76
CA PHE A 34 -16.64 -6.15 -14.00
C PHE A 34 -16.06 -5.47 -15.24
N ILE A 35 -15.98 -4.14 -15.26
CA ILE A 35 -15.42 -3.38 -16.39
C ILE A 35 -13.95 -3.74 -16.57
N LEU A 36 -13.19 -3.84 -15.48
CA LEU A 36 -11.78 -4.20 -15.51
C LEU A 36 -11.57 -5.57 -16.20
N PHE A 37 -12.36 -6.58 -15.82
CA PHE A 37 -12.29 -7.90 -16.43
C PHE A 37 -12.76 -7.90 -17.89
N TYR A 38 -13.87 -7.21 -18.19
CA TYR A 38 -14.44 -7.15 -19.54
C TYR A 38 -13.45 -6.55 -20.55
N GLU A 39 -12.87 -5.40 -20.22
CA GLU A 39 -11.89 -4.72 -21.08
C GLU A 39 -10.56 -5.48 -21.17
N ALA A 40 -10.09 -6.08 -20.06
CA ALA A 40 -8.89 -6.91 -20.07
C ALA A 40 -9.08 -8.16 -20.96
N LEU A 41 -10.25 -8.80 -20.95
CA LEU A 41 -10.54 -9.89 -21.87
C LEU A 41 -10.50 -9.44 -23.35
N GLY A 42 -10.90 -8.19 -23.61
CA GLY A 42 -10.75 -7.57 -24.94
C GLY A 42 -9.29 -7.46 -25.37
N PHE A 43 -8.37 -7.15 -24.47
CA PHE A 43 -6.92 -7.13 -24.73
C PHE A 43 -6.37 -8.54 -25.04
N PHE A 44 -6.74 -9.55 -24.26
CA PHE A 44 -6.25 -10.92 -24.44
C PHE A 44 -6.81 -11.67 -25.66
N LYS A 45 -7.75 -11.06 -26.42
CA LYS A 45 -8.13 -11.56 -27.75
C LYS A 45 -7.05 -11.26 -28.79
N ASP A 46 -6.33 -10.15 -28.61
CA ASP A 46 -5.34 -9.64 -29.56
C ASP A 46 -3.91 -10.03 -29.16
N VAL A 47 -3.66 -10.23 -27.84
CA VAL A 47 -2.35 -10.54 -27.27
C VAL A 47 -2.38 -11.86 -26.52
N SER A 48 -1.41 -12.74 -26.81
CA SER A 48 -1.30 -14.01 -26.11
C SER A 48 -0.97 -13.82 -24.61
N LEU A 49 -1.71 -14.54 -23.75
CA LEU A 49 -1.44 -14.53 -22.31
C LEU A 49 -0.02 -14.96 -21.98
N TRP A 50 0.56 -15.88 -22.75
CA TRP A 50 1.93 -16.33 -22.57
C TRP A 50 2.94 -15.23 -22.87
N GLU A 51 2.79 -14.52 -23.99
CA GLU A 51 3.61 -13.36 -24.33
C GLU A 51 3.51 -12.28 -23.27
N PHE A 52 2.30 -12.00 -22.82
CA PHE A 52 2.04 -11.01 -21.76
C PHE A 52 2.78 -11.35 -20.46
N LEU A 53 2.70 -12.60 -19.99
CA LEU A 53 3.29 -13.01 -18.71
C LEU A 53 4.81 -13.23 -18.76
N THR A 54 5.37 -13.59 -19.91
CA THR A 54 6.80 -13.94 -20.04
C THR A 54 7.62 -12.90 -20.80
N GLY A 55 6.96 -11.96 -21.48
CA GLY A 55 7.64 -10.91 -22.25
C GLY A 55 8.46 -9.97 -21.35
N LYS A 56 9.67 -9.64 -21.82
CA LYS A 56 10.64 -8.82 -21.08
C LYS A 56 10.63 -7.34 -21.46
N GLN A 57 9.76 -6.95 -22.38
CA GLN A 57 9.67 -5.58 -22.89
C GLN A 57 8.20 -5.13 -22.85
N TRP A 58 8.00 -3.93 -22.35
CA TRP A 58 6.71 -3.27 -22.30
C TRP A 58 6.77 -1.95 -23.07
N THR A 59 6.35 -1.98 -24.33
CA THR A 59 6.40 -0.81 -25.24
C THR A 59 5.13 -0.69 -26.08
N PRO A 60 3.93 -0.70 -25.48
CA PRO A 60 2.68 -0.72 -26.24
C PRO A 60 2.43 0.54 -27.08
N LEU A 61 3.03 1.68 -26.70
CA LEU A 61 2.86 2.97 -27.37
C LEU A 61 3.91 3.26 -28.45
N PHE A 62 4.78 2.27 -28.79
CA PHE A 62 5.81 2.43 -29.82
C PHE A 62 5.39 1.80 -31.15
N ALA A 63 6.08 2.16 -32.23
CA ALA A 63 5.81 1.67 -33.58
C ALA A 63 5.87 0.13 -33.71
N GLN A 64 6.67 -0.54 -32.85
CA GLN A 64 6.70 -1.99 -32.71
C GLN A 64 6.26 -2.33 -31.27
N PRO A 65 4.97 -2.53 -31.03
CA PRO A 65 4.47 -2.74 -29.69
C PRO A 65 4.92 -4.10 -29.11
N LYS A 66 5.31 -4.09 -27.83
CA LYS A 66 5.60 -5.28 -27.02
C LYS A 66 4.76 -5.22 -25.75
N PHE A 67 4.18 -6.34 -25.38
CA PHE A 67 3.17 -6.42 -24.32
C PHE A 67 3.61 -7.27 -23.12
N GLY A 68 4.92 -7.44 -22.89
CA GLY A 68 5.43 -8.20 -21.75
C GLY A 68 5.33 -7.41 -20.44
N ILE A 69 4.51 -7.86 -19.48
CA ILE A 69 4.19 -7.14 -18.22
C ILE A 69 5.33 -7.16 -17.20
N LEU A 70 6.34 -8.02 -17.35
CA LEU A 70 7.40 -8.21 -16.36
C LEU A 70 8.12 -6.93 -15.91
N PRO A 71 8.47 -5.96 -16.80
CA PRO A 71 9.11 -4.73 -16.37
C PRO A 71 8.28 -3.93 -15.36
N LEU A 72 6.96 -3.84 -15.58
CA LEU A 72 6.06 -3.11 -14.68
C LEU A 72 5.87 -3.82 -13.33
N VAL A 73 5.73 -5.14 -13.36
CA VAL A 73 5.63 -5.97 -12.14
C VAL A 73 6.92 -5.87 -11.34
N THR A 74 8.08 -6.03 -11.99
CA THR A 74 9.40 -5.94 -11.33
C THR A 74 9.62 -4.56 -10.73
N GLY A 75 9.31 -3.48 -11.46
CA GLY A 75 9.41 -2.12 -10.95
C GLY A 75 8.50 -1.89 -9.73
N THR A 76 7.25 -2.39 -9.77
CA THR A 76 6.32 -2.30 -8.64
C THR A 76 6.85 -3.05 -7.42
N LEU A 77 7.34 -4.27 -7.60
CA LEU A 77 7.89 -5.08 -6.50
C LEU A 77 9.19 -4.49 -5.94
N LEU A 78 10.06 -3.95 -6.78
CA LEU A 78 11.32 -3.34 -6.36
C LEU A 78 11.08 -2.13 -5.45
N VAL A 79 10.25 -1.16 -5.89
CA VAL A 79 9.95 0.02 -5.07
C VAL A 79 9.18 -0.36 -3.81
N THR A 80 8.21 -1.28 -3.91
CA THR A 80 7.50 -1.81 -2.75
C THR A 80 8.45 -2.46 -1.76
N GLY A 81 9.39 -3.28 -2.23
CA GLY A 81 10.39 -3.94 -1.39
C GLY A 81 11.24 -2.93 -0.62
N ILE A 82 11.71 -1.86 -1.28
CA ILE A 82 12.46 -0.79 -0.64
C ILE A 82 11.60 -0.08 0.42
N ALA A 83 10.36 0.27 0.08
CA ALA A 83 9.44 0.94 1.00
C ALA A 83 9.16 0.09 2.25
N VAL A 84 8.94 -1.20 2.08
CA VAL A 84 8.69 -2.16 3.16
C VAL A 84 9.91 -2.31 4.06
N LEU A 85 11.11 -2.40 3.49
CA LEU A 85 12.36 -2.47 4.25
C LEU A 85 12.60 -1.24 5.13
N VAL A 86 12.09 -0.08 4.74
CA VAL A 86 12.13 1.14 5.57
C VAL A 86 10.97 1.18 6.56
N ALA A 87 9.74 0.97 6.08
CA ALA A 87 8.52 1.20 6.85
C ALA A 87 8.33 0.20 8.00
N LEU A 88 8.58 -1.10 7.77
CA LEU A 88 8.25 -2.12 8.76
C LEU A 88 9.17 -2.04 10.00
N PRO A 89 10.51 -2.00 9.87
CA PRO A 89 11.37 -1.92 11.05
C PRO A 89 11.12 -0.64 11.86
N ILE A 90 11.06 0.52 11.18
CA ILE A 90 10.87 1.80 11.85
C ILE A 90 9.45 1.87 12.44
N GLY A 91 8.42 1.45 11.71
CA GLY A 91 7.04 1.43 12.16
C GLY A 91 6.84 0.58 13.42
N ILE A 92 7.45 -0.61 13.50
CA ILE A 92 7.42 -1.44 14.73
C ILE A 92 8.13 -0.77 15.88
N ILE A 93 9.33 -0.22 15.67
CA ILE A 93 10.08 0.46 16.74
C ILE A 93 9.25 1.60 17.32
N VAL A 94 8.64 2.42 16.45
CA VAL A 94 7.75 3.50 16.88
C VAL A 94 6.53 2.96 17.62
N ALA A 95 5.89 1.89 17.12
CA ALA A 95 4.73 1.27 17.76
C ALA A 95 5.05 0.74 19.17
N VAL A 96 6.17 0.01 19.32
CA VAL A 96 6.63 -0.51 20.61
C VAL A 96 6.93 0.65 21.58
N TYR A 97 7.62 1.68 21.10
CA TYR A 97 7.92 2.84 21.91
C TYR A 97 6.64 3.53 22.39
N LEU A 98 5.70 3.79 21.49
CA LEU A 98 4.42 4.42 21.82
C LEU A 98 3.53 3.55 22.69
N SER A 99 3.51 2.22 22.49
CA SER A 99 2.71 1.33 23.32
C SER A 99 3.26 1.19 24.72
N GLU A 100 4.54 0.84 24.86
CA GLU A 100 5.11 0.35 26.12
C GLU A 100 5.95 1.37 26.88
N TYR A 101 6.59 2.33 26.20
CA TYR A 101 7.59 3.20 26.84
C TYR A 101 7.17 4.66 26.95
N ALA A 102 6.49 5.21 25.96
CA ALA A 102 6.23 6.63 25.88
C ALA A 102 5.31 7.12 27.00
N PRO A 103 5.69 8.19 27.75
CA PRO A 103 4.79 8.85 28.67
C PRO A 103 3.67 9.59 27.91
N PHE A 104 2.55 9.86 28.58
CA PHE A 104 1.36 10.46 27.96
C PHE A 104 1.67 11.74 27.17
N LYS A 105 2.49 12.64 27.72
CA LYS A 105 2.89 13.90 27.07
C LYS A 105 3.60 13.68 25.72
N ILE A 106 4.41 12.63 25.60
CA ILE A 106 5.10 12.32 24.34
C ILE A 106 4.11 11.75 23.33
N LYS A 107 3.18 10.90 23.77
CA LYS A 107 2.12 10.37 22.88
C LYS A 107 1.26 11.49 22.29
N GLU A 108 0.91 12.51 23.09
CA GLU A 108 0.15 13.68 22.64
C GLU A 108 0.86 14.50 21.56
N VAL A 109 2.17 14.44 21.47
CA VAL A 109 2.96 15.16 20.45
C VAL A 109 3.25 14.26 19.25
N VAL A 110 3.70 13.03 19.49
CA VAL A 110 4.16 12.14 18.40
C VAL A 110 3.02 11.66 17.53
N LYS A 111 1.84 11.35 18.11
CA LYS A 111 0.69 10.90 17.33
C LYS A 111 0.20 11.93 16.32
N PRO A 112 -0.06 13.19 16.67
CA PRO A 112 -0.40 14.22 15.69
C PRO A 112 0.68 14.42 14.61
N ILE A 113 1.97 14.29 14.94
CA ILE A 113 3.05 14.36 13.92
C ILE A 113 2.94 13.20 12.93
N LEU A 114 2.68 11.98 13.40
CA LEU A 114 2.46 10.83 12.52
C LEU A 114 1.21 11.01 11.65
N GLU A 115 0.13 11.54 12.22
CA GLU A 115 -1.10 11.84 11.48
C GLU A 115 -0.88 12.92 10.42
N LEU A 116 -0.11 13.98 10.73
CA LEU A 116 0.28 15.00 9.77
C LEU A 116 1.10 14.41 8.61
N LEU A 117 2.06 13.52 8.89
CA LEU A 117 2.81 12.82 7.85
C LEU A 117 1.88 11.98 6.95
N ALA A 118 0.89 11.30 7.53
CA ALA A 118 -0.08 10.53 6.75
C ALA A 118 -1.03 11.41 5.91
N ALA A 119 -1.24 12.67 6.30
CA ALA A 119 -2.14 13.61 5.63
C ALA A 119 -1.48 14.38 4.47
N VAL A 120 -0.15 14.37 4.35
CA VAL A 120 0.56 15.04 3.26
C VAL A 120 0.17 14.40 1.91
N PRO A 121 -0.23 15.20 0.88
CA PRO A 121 -0.52 14.68 -0.45
C PRO A 121 0.67 13.93 -1.06
N THR A 122 0.43 12.76 -1.68
CA THR A 122 1.50 11.91 -2.22
C THR A 122 2.32 12.57 -3.32
N VAL A 123 1.72 13.51 -4.06
CA VAL A 123 2.43 14.36 -5.04
C VAL A 123 3.58 15.13 -4.40
N VAL A 124 3.38 15.69 -3.19
CA VAL A 124 4.42 16.42 -2.45
C VAL A 124 5.57 15.48 -2.11
N TYR A 125 5.28 14.27 -1.67
CA TYR A 125 6.29 13.23 -1.43
C TYR A 125 7.07 12.86 -2.69
N GLY A 126 6.40 12.81 -3.85
CA GLY A 126 7.05 12.55 -5.13
C GLY A 126 8.06 13.64 -5.52
N TYR A 127 7.66 14.90 -5.41
CA TYR A 127 8.59 16.03 -5.63
C TYR A 127 9.70 16.09 -4.60
N PHE A 128 9.42 15.76 -3.33
CA PHE A 128 10.44 15.70 -2.30
C PHE A 128 11.47 14.58 -2.60
N ALA A 129 11.02 13.42 -3.07
CA ALA A 129 11.89 12.35 -3.51
C ALA A 129 12.81 12.80 -4.66
N LEU A 130 12.23 13.45 -5.69
CA LEU A 130 12.95 13.84 -6.91
C LEU A 130 13.89 15.03 -6.66
N LEU A 131 13.39 16.10 -6.06
CA LEU A 131 14.11 17.40 -5.99
C LEU A 131 14.99 17.55 -4.77
N PHE A 132 14.74 16.79 -3.71
CA PHE A 132 15.48 16.90 -2.45
C PHE A 132 16.28 15.62 -2.15
N LEU A 133 15.62 14.46 -2.04
CA LEU A 133 16.29 13.23 -1.64
C LEU A 133 17.26 12.73 -2.71
N THR A 134 16.85 12.69 -3.97
CA THR A 134 17.71 12.21 -5.07
C THR A 134 19.03 12.99 -5.19
N PRO A 135 19.05 14.35 -5.21
CA PRO A 135 20.31 15.10 -5.26
C PRO A 135 21.21 14.88 -4.04
N ILE A 136 20.63 14.67 -2.86
CA ILE A 136 21.42 14.33 -1.67
C ILE A 136 22.06 12.96 -1.83
N MET A 137 21.30 11.95 -2.25
CA MET A 137 21.80 10.60 -2.44
C MET A 137 22.86 10.49 -3.53
N GLN A 138 22.77 11.30 -4.59
CA GLN A 138 23.77 11.37 -5.65
C GLN A 138 25.17 11.77 -5.15
N LYS A 139 25.25 12.48 -4.02
CA LYS A 139 26.56 12.82 -3.40
C LYS A 139 27.23 11.61 -2.75
N PHE A 140 26.46 10.60 -2.37
CA PHE A 140 26.94 9.42 -1.64
C PHE A 140 26.94 8.14 -2.49
N ILE A 141 26.08 8.08 -3.52
CA ILE A 141 25.91 6.91 -4.39
C ILE A 141 26.33 7.30 -5.80
N PRO A 142 27.56 6.89 -6.23
CA PRO A 142 28.00 7.11 -7.62
C PRO A 142 27.02 6.48 -8.61
N ASN A 143 26.78 7.17 -9.72
CA ASN A 143 25.91 6.71 -10.82
C ASN A 143 24.41 6.58 -10.47
N LEU A 144 23.94 7.13 -9.35
CA LEU A 144 22.50 7.22 -9.10
C LEU A 144 21.83 8.08 -10.19
N SER A 145 20.89 7.49 -10.93
CA SER A 145 20.13 8.23 -11.93
C SER A 145 19.29 9.32 -11.29
N GLY A 146 19.03 10.42 -12.03
CA GLY A 146 18.13 11.47 -11.58
C GLY A 146 16.71 10.96 -11.31
N PHE A 147 16.23 10.05 -12.16
CA PHE A 147 15.07 9.22 -11.88
C PHE A 147 15.56 7.82 -11.51
N ASN A 148 15.06 7.26 -10.41
CA ASN A 148 15.52 5.98 -9.89
C ASN A 148 14.43 5.33 -9.02
N ALA A 149 14.59 4.03 -8.71
CA ALA A 149 13.65 3.33 -7.84
C ALA A 149 13.92 3.57 -6.35
N LEU A 150 15.14 3.92 -5.97
CA LEU A 150 15.59 3.99 -4.58
C LEU A 150 14.96 5.17 -3.83
N SER A 151 15.04 6.38 -4.39
CA SER A 151 14.52 7.60 -3.75
C SER A 151 13.01 7.55 -3.49
N PRO A 152 12.15 7.24 -4.49
CA PRO A 152 10.73 7.09 -4.23
C PRO A 152 10.41 5.92 -3.29
N GLY A 153 11.17 4.82 -3.35
CA GLY A 153 11.00 3.70 -2.41
C GLY A 153 11.25 4.09 -0.96
N ILE A 154 12.30 4.84 -0.66
CA ILE A 154 12.60 5.34 0.69
C ILE A 154 11.49 6.30 1.16
N ILE A 155 11.10 7.27 0.32
CA ILE A 155 10.06 8.24 0.69
C ILE A 155 8.71 7.56 0.91
N MET A 156 8.34 6.59 0.06
CA MET A 156 7.16 5.74 0.30
C MET A 156 7.25 5.01 1.63
N GLY A 157 8.43 4.48 1.97
CA GLY A 157 8.66 3.85 3.27
C GLY A 157 8.34 4.80 4.42
N ILE A 158 8.87 6.03 4.38
CA ILE A 158 8.61 7.07 5.38
C ILE A 158 7.11 7.40 5.46
N MET A 159 6.44 7.56 4.33
CA MET A 159 5.00 7.83 4.24
C MET A 159 4.14 6.70 4.84
N ILE A 160 4.61 5.46 4.81
CA ILE A 160 3.89 4.29 5.30
C ILE A 160 4.10 4.08 6.82
N ILE A 161 5.19 4.58 7.40
CA ILE A 161 5.49 4.44 8.85
C ILE A 161 4.29 4.75 9.73
N PRO A 162 3.55 5.87 9.57
CA PRO A 162 2.40 6.19 10.41
C PRO A 162 1.33 5.10 10.43
N TYR A 163 1.04 4.49 9.28
CA TYR A 163 0.03 3.41 9.17
C TYR A 163 0.48 2.14 9.89
N VAL A 164 1.73 1.74 9.67
CA VAL A 164 2.29 0.54 10.34
C VAL A 164 2.37 0.76 11.84
N SER A 165 2.87 1.94 12.27
CA SER A 165 3.05 2.22 13.70
C SER A 165 1.72 2.36 14.44
N SER A 166 0.72 3.05 13.89
CA SER A 166 -0.57 3.25 14.53
C SER A 166 -1.32 1.93 14.71
N VAL A 167 -1.47 1.14 13.63
CA VAL A 167 -2.19 -0.13 13.70
C VAL A 167 -1.47 -1.15 14.58
N SER A 168 -0.13 -1.17 14.56
CA SER A 168 0.65 -2.04 15.44
C SER A 168 0.57 -1.61 16.90
N GLU A 169 0.59 -0.30 17.20
CA GLU A 169 0.39 0.24 18.55
C GLU A 169 -0.98 -0.16 19.10
N ASP A 170 -2.04 0.01 18.29
CA ASP A 170 -3.40 -0.35 18.70
C ASP A 170 -3.54 -1.85 18.98
N ALA A 171 -2.89 -2.69 18.16
CA ALA A 171 -2.84 -4.13 18.38
C ALA A 171 -2.13 -4.49 19.70
N MET A 172 -1.00 -3.83 20.00
CA MET A 172 -0.30 -4.03 21.26
C MET A 172 -1.13 -3.54 22.45
N LYS A 173 -1.82 -2.40 22.35
CA LYS A 173 -2.69 -1.89 23.42
C LYS A 173 -3.88 -2.80 23.70
N ALA A 174 -4.38 -3.51 22.69
CA ALA A 174 -5.46 -4.46 22.86
C ALA A 174 -5.08 -5.71 23.68
N VAL A 175 -3.79 -5.97 23.91
CA VAL A 175 -3.33 -7.03 24.81
C VAL A 175 -3.75 -6.71 26.24
N PRO A 176 -4.48 -7.62 26.94
CA PRO A 176 -5.01 -7.37 28.28
C PRO A 176 -3.91 -7.03 29.31
N MET A 177 -4.20 -6.12 30.23
CA MET A 177 -3.23 -5.64 31.22
C MET A 177 -2.73 -6.75 32.15
N HIS A 178 -3.59 -7.70 32.51
CA HIS A 178 -3.22 -8.82 33.39
C HIS A 178 -2.10 -9.71 32.81
N ILE A 179 -1.96 -9.79 31.48
CA ILE A 179 -0.86 -10.52 30.84
C ILE A 179 0.48 -9.78 31.08
N ARG A 180 0.48 -8.47 31.04
CA ARG A 180 1.66 -7.63 31.36
C ARG A 180 2.02 -7.73 32.84
N GLU A 181 1.02 -7.61 33.71
CA GLU A 181 1.18 -7.71 35.17
C GLU A 181 1.73 -9.09 35.56
N GLY A 182 1.21 -10.17 34.96
CA GLY A 182 1.75 -11.51 35.14
C GLY A 182 3.23 -11.64 34.76
N SER A 183 3.60 -11.03 33.63
CA SER A 183 5.01 -10.97 33.20
C SER A 183 5.90 -10.23 34.21
N TYR A 184 5.46 -9.09 34.72
CA TYR A 184 6.20 -8.34 35.73
C TYR A 184 6.28 -9.09 37.08
N ALA A 185 5.20 -9.78 37.48
CA ALA A 185 5.18 -10.62 38.69
C ALA A 185 6.21 -11.76 38.62
N MET A 186 6.52 -12.26 37.41
CA MET A 186 7.58 -13.24 37.18
C MET A 186 8.99 -12.62 37.09
N GLY A 187 9.13 -11.32 37.36
CA GLY A 187 10.41 -10.61 37.36
C GLY A 187 10.90 -10.13 35.99
N ALA A 188 10.05 -10.12 34.95
CA ALA A 188 10.42 -9.64 33.64
C ALA A 188 10.65 -8.12 33.64
N THR A 189 11.71 -7.66 32.94
CA THR A 189 11.91 -6.25 32.66
C THR A 189 10.90 -5.73 31.63
N LYS A 190 10.73 -4.41 31.52
CA LYS A 190 9.87 -3.80 30.47
C LYS A 190 10.22 -4.31 29.07
N PHE A 191 11.51 -4.40 28.76
CA PHE A 191 11.98 -4.91 27.48
C PHE A 191 11.58 -6.38 27.27
N GLN A 192 11.79 -7.23 28.27
CA GLN A 192 11.41 -8.63 28.19
C GLN A 192 9.90 -8.81 28.04
N SER A 193 9.09 -8.05 28.78
CA SER A 193 7.64 -8.07 28.67
C SER A 193 7.20 -7.61 27.27
N ALA A 194 7.73 -6.50 26.76
CA ALA A 194 7.39 -6.01 25.42
C ALA A 194 7.70 -7.04 24.33
N PHE A 195 8.94 -7.58 24.29
CA PHE A 195 9.39 -8.43 23.18
C PHE A 195 8.97 -9.91 23.30
N LYS A 196 8.86 -10.45 24.55
CA LYS A 196 8.55 -11.86 24.76
C LYS A 196 7.08 -12.13 25.07
N VAL A 197 6.30 -11.09 25.41
CA VAL A 197 4.90 -11.24 25.80
C VAL A 197 3.99 -10.39 24.93
N VAL A 198 4.16 -9.07 24.90
CA VAL A 198 3.22 -8.15 24.22
C VAL A 198 3.29 -8.30 22.69
N ILE A 199 4.49 -8.29 22.09
CA ILE A 199 4.64 -8.43 20.63
C ILE A 199 4.10 -9.78 20.14
N PRO A 200 4.45 -10.93 20.73
CA PRO A 200 3.87 -12.22 20.34
C PRO A 200 2.34 -12.26 20.51
N ALA A 201 1.82 -11.72 21.63
CA ALA A 201 0.38 -11.64 21.86
C ALA A 201 -0.35 -10.74 20.86
N ALA A 202 0.27 -9.64 20.42
CA ALA A 202 -0.26 -8.71 19.42
C ALA A 202 0.06 -9.12 17.97
N PHE A 203 0.75 -10.24 17.73
CA PHE A 203 1.34 -10.57 16.44
C PHE A 203 0.33 -10.59 15.29
N SER A 204 -0.89 -11.06 15.52
CA SER A 204 -1.94 -11.09 14.50
C SER A 204 -2.34 -9.68 14.03
N GLY A 205 -2.35 -8.70 14.95
CA GLY A 205 -2.64 -7.30 14.63
C GLY A 205 -1.44 -6.60 13.97
N ILE A 206 -0.22 -6.88 14.42
CA ILE A 206 1.00 -6.39 13.79
C ILE A 206 1.14 -6.91 12.35
N ALA A 207 0.84 -8.20 12.14
CA ALA A 207 0.81 -8.77 10.80
C ALA A 207 -0.24 -8.09 9.90
N ALA A 208 -1.41 -7.73 10.46
CA ALA A 208 -2.40 -6.95 9.71
C ALA A 208 -1.88 -5.55 9.33
N ALA A 209 -1.16 -4.86 10.23
CA ALA A 209 -0.51 -3.58 9.95
C ALA A 209 0.50 -3.70 8.79
N PHE A 210 1.27 -4.78 8.74
CA PHE A 210 2.21 -5.04 7.65
C PHE A 210 1.52 -5.24 6.31
N ILE A 211 0.46 -6.03 6.28
CA ILE A 211 -0.32 -6.28 5.06
C ILE A 211 -0.91 -4.98 4.53
N ILE A 212 -1.45 -4.13 5.41
CA ILE A 212 -1.96 -2.80 5.05
C ILE A 212 -0.83 -1.94 4.46
N GLY A 213 0.33 -1.91 5.11
CA GLY A 213 1.50 -1.16 4.64
C GLY A 213 1.99 -1.63 3.27
N ILE A 214 2.11 -2.94 3.05
CA ILE A 214 2.52 -3.54 1.76
C ILE A 214 1.48 -3.24 0.68
N SER A 215 0.19 -3.42 0.97
CA SER A 215 -0.89 -3.15 0.02
C SER A 215 -0.92 -1.68 -0.41
N ARG A 216 -0.65 -0.76 0.55
CA ARG A 216 -0.53 0.66 0.26
C ARG A 216 0.68 0.98 -0.61
N ALA A 217 1.82 0.34 -0.36
CA ALA A 217 3.03 0.52 -1.17
C ALA A 217 2.82 0.08 -2.63
N ILE A 218 2.18 -1.06 -2.86
CA ILE A 218 1.91 -1.58 -4.20
C ILE A 218 0.96 -0.67 -4.99
N GLY A 219 -0.02 -0.07 -4.30
CA GLY A 219 -0.99 0.84 -4.90
C GLY A 219 -0.52 2.29 -5.03
N GLU A 220 0.69 2.63 -4.55
CA GLU A 220 1.17 4.01 -4.64
C GLU A 220 1.43 4.41 -6.09
N THR A 221 0.97 5.60 -6.42
CA THR A 221 0.92 6.06 -7.81
C THR A 221 1.77 7.31 -8.03
N MET A 222 1.51 8.38 -7.28
CA MET A 222 2.07 9.68 -7.59
C MET A 222 3.54 9.80 -7.23
N VAL A 223 3.98 9.21 -6.12
CA VAL A 223 5.40 9.23 -5.71
C VAL A 223 6.26 8.58 -6.79
N VAL A 224 5.85 7.42 -7.28
CA VAL A 224 6.60 6.67 -8.30
C VAL A 224 6.46 7.28 -9.69
N ALA A 225 5.29 7.80 -10.06
CA ALA A 225 5.10 8.47 -11.34
C ALA A 225 6.01 9.71 -11.49
N ILE A 226 6.23 10.44 -10.40
CA ILE A 226 7.07 11.66 -10.41
C ILE A 226 8.56 11.32 -10.32
N ALA A 227 8.97 10.38 -9.46
CA ALA A 227 10.37 10.21 -9.09
C ALA A 227 11.06 8.97 -9.68
N ALA A 228 10.31 7.97 -10.17
CA ALA A 228 10.90 6.73 -10.66
C ALA A 228 11.28 6.76 -12.16
N GLY A 229 10.78 7.70 -12.96
CA GLY A 229 11.24 7.97 -14.33
C GLY A 229 10.39 7.41 -15.46
N MET A 230 9.28 6.73 -15.18
CA MET A 230 8.31 6.25 -16.18
C MET A 230 8.92 5.41 -17.32
N MET A 231 10.04 4.71 -17.05
CA MET A 231 10.74 3.85 -18.01
C MET A 231 10.52 2.38 -17.66
N PRO A 232 9.90 1.56 -18.53
CA PRO A 232 9.59 0.15 -18.24
C PRO A 232 10.81 -0.75 -18.39
N ASN A 233 11.83 -0.56 -17.56
CA ASN A 233 13.03 -1.37 -17.53
C ASN A 233 12.85 -2.63 -16.70
N LEU A 234 13.28 -3.77 -17.23
CA LEU A 234 13.35 -5.01 -16.47
C LEU A 234 14.68 -5.07 -15.72
N THR A 235 14.71 -4.46 -14.54
CA THR A 235 15.90 -4.37 -13.69
C THR A 235 15.55 -4.59 -12.22
N LEU A 236 16.49 -5.12 -11.45
CA LEU A 236 16.45 -5.17 -9.98
C LEU A 236 17.40 -4.14 -9.37
N ASN A 237 18.05 -3.33 -10.20
CA ASN A 237 18.97 -2.30 -9.74
C ASN A 237 18.19 -1.06 -9.26
N PRO A 238 18.23 -0.72 -7.96
CA PRO A 238 17.44 0.39 -7.42
C PRO A 238 17.92 1.77 -7.86
N ILE A 239 19.11 1.90 -8.42
CA ILE A 239 19.67 3.19 -8.87
C ILE A 239 19.23 3.57 -10.29
N GLU A 240 18.56 2.67 -11.01
CA GLU A 240 18.06 2.86 -12.37
C GLU A 240 16.61 3.37 -12.37
N PRO A 241 16.20 4.05 -13.47
CA PRO A 241 14.80 4.42 -13.66
C PRO A 241 13.95 3.18 -13.96
N ILE A 242 12.74 3.18 -13.42
CA ILE A 242 11.75 2.11 -13.61
C ILE A 242 10.35 2.70 -13.85
N GLN A 243 9.42 1.83 -14.24
CA GLN A 243 7.99 2.15 -14.26
C GLN A 243 7.21 1.12 -13.45
N THR A 244 6.25 1.58 -12.65
CA THR A 244 5.33 0.70 -11.92
C THR A 244 4.02 0.52 -12.69
N LEU A 245 3.23 -0.50 -12.32
CA LEU A 245 1.88 -0.71 -12.86
C LEU A 245 1.01 0.53 -12.69
N THR A 246 1.00 1.12 -11.50
CA THR A 246 0.20 2.31 -11.18
C THR A 246 0.64 3.54 -11.96
N ALA A 247 1.95 3.78 -12.08
CA ALA A 247 2.50 4.89 -12.87
C ALA A 247 2.17 4.74 -14.36
N TYR A 248 2.23 3.52 -14.90
CA TYR A 248 1.80 3.23 -16.27
C TYR A 248 0.32 3.55 -16.49
N ILE A 249 -0.56 3.05 -15.60
CA ILE A 249 -2.01 3.31 -15.67
C ILE A 249 -2.30 4.80 -15.72
N VAL A 250 -1.67 5.60 -14.86
CA VAL A 250 -1.85 7.06 -14.85
C VAL A 250 -1.30 7.69 -16.13
N GLY A 251 -0.12 7.28 -16.60
CA GLY A 251 0.47 7.81 -17.83
C GLY A 251 -0.42 7.62 -19.06
N VAL A 252 -1.03 6.43 -19.19
CA VAL A 252 -1.98 6.14 -20.29
C VAL A 252 -3.30 6.86 -20.09
N SER A 253 -3.81 6.93 -18.84
CA SER A 253 -5.09 7.58 -18.54
C SER A 253 -5.08 9.09 -18.77
N LEU A 254 -3.92 9.75 -18.59
CA LEU A 254 -3.74 11.18 -18.82
C LEU A 254 -3.23 11.50 -20.24
N GLY A 255 -2.87 10.47 -21.01
CA GLY A 255 -2.42 10.63 -22.39
C GLY A 255 -3.57 10.67 -23.40
N ASP A 256 -3.27 11.10 -24.63
CA ASP A 256 -4.23 11.16 -25.74
C ASP A 256 -4.36 9.80 -26.46
N VAL A 257 -4.59 8.73 -25.71
CA VAL A 257 -4.76 7.38 -26.28
C VAL A 257 -6.22 7.16 -26.67
N PRO A 258 -6.54 6.89 -27.95
CA PRO A 258 -7.92 6.75 -28.40
C PRO A 258 -8.61 5.52 -27.76
N HIS A 259 -9.87 5.70 -27.36
CA HIS A 259 -10.69 4.62 -26.81
C HIS A 259 -10.86 3.48 -27.84
N GLY A 260 -10.85 2.25 -27.37
CA GLY A 260 -11.08 1.07 -28.19
C GLY A 260 -9.84 0.53 -28.92
N THR A 261 -8.71 1.26 -28.90
CA THR A 261 -7.44 0.78 -29.45
C THR A 261 -6.78 -0.24 -28.51
N ILE A 262 -5.82 -1.00 -29.04
CA ILE A 262 -5.08 -1.98 -28.23
C ILE A 262 -4.26 -1.29 -27.14
N GLU A 263 -3.71 -0.13 -27.45
CA GLU A 263 -2.96 0.72 -26.52
C GLU A 263 -3.85 1.13 -25.32
N TYR A 264 -5.11 1.51 -25.58
CA TYR A 264 -6.07 1.82 -24.52
C TYR A 264 -6.39 0.60 -23.65
N LYS A 265 -6.57 -0.58 -24.28
CA LYS A 265 -6.85 -1.82 -23.55
C LYS A 265 -5.69 -2.27 -22.65
N THR A 266 -4.44 -1.85 -22.92
CA THR A 266 -3.29 -2.14 -22.05
C THR A 266 -3.44 -1.57 -20.64
N LEU A 267 -4.19 -0.47 -20.48
CA LEU A 267 -4.53 0.10 -19.18
C LEU A 267 -5.25 -0.93 -18.30
N PHE A 268 -6.23 -1.63 -18.89
CA PHE A 268 -7.02 -2.65 -18.18
C PHE A 268 -6.20 -3.93 -17.95
N ALA A 269 -5.31 -4.29 -18.89
CA ALA A 269 -4.38 -5.40 -18.69
C ALA A 269 -3.40 -5.14 -17.53
N ALA A 270 -2.86 -3.94 -17.42
CA ALA A 270 -2.05 -3.51 -16.26
C ALA A 270 -2.89 -3.45 -14.98
N GLY A 271 -4.13 -2.93 -15.08
CA GLY A 271 -5.07 -2.84 -13.97
C GLY A 271 -5.46 -4.21 -13.40
N ILE A 272 -5.77 -5.21 -14.25
CA ILE A 272 -6.09 -6.56 -13.77
C ILE A 272 -4.88 -7.23 -13.15
N THR A 273 -3.67 -6.99 -13.67
CA THR A 273 -2.43 -7.49 -13.07
C THR A 273 -2.23 -6.93 -11.67
N LEU A 274 -2.41 -5.62 -11.50
CA LEU A 274 -2.35 -4.96 -10.19
C LEU A 274 -3.41 -5.50 -9.23
N PHE A 275 -4.65 -5.66 -9.71
CA PHE A 275 -5.75 -6.23 -8.94
C PHE A 275 -5.44 -7.65 -8.45
N LEU A 276 -4.98 -8.53 -9.34
CA LEU A 276 -4.65 -9.91 -8.98
C LEU A 276 -3.46 -9.97 -8.03
N MET A 277 -2.45 -9.12 -8.20
CA MET A 277 -1.29 -9.03 -7.32
C MET A 277 -1.68 -8.57 -5.91
N THR A 278 -2.51 -7.54 -5.80
CA THR A 278 -3.01 -7.05 -4.51
C THR A 278 -3.98 -8.04 -3.86
N LEU A 279 -4.86 -8.67 -4.63
CA LEU A 279 -5.76 -9.71 -4.14
C LEU A 279 -5.00 -10.90 -3.57
N PHE A 280 -3.98 -11.38 -4.30
CA PHE A 280 -3.13 -12.49 -3.86
C PHE A 280 -2.45 -12.17 -2.52
N LEU A 281 -1.86 -10.97 -2.38
CA LEU A 281 -1.23 -10.55 -1.14
C LEU A 281 -2.22 -10.40 0.02
N ASN A 282 -3.41 -9.87 -0.24
CA ASN A 282 -4.45 -9.76 0.78
C ASN A 282 -4.96 -11.14 1.24
N ILE A 283 -5.10 -12.11 0.31
CA ILE A 283 -5.47 -13.50 0.65
C ILE A 283 -4.37 -14.15 1.47
N LEU A 284 -3.10 -14.02 1.05
CA LEU A 284 -1.96 -14.53 1.83
C LEU A 284 -1.95 -13.93 3.24
N GLY A 285 -2.11 -12.62 3.34
CA GLY A 285 -2.14 -11.92 4.60
C GLY A 285 -3.30 -12.36 5.50
N PHE A 286 -4.49 -12.56 4.94
CA PHE A 286 -5.63 -13.11 5.68
C PHE A 286 -5.34 -14.54 6.18
N TRP A 287 -4.75 -15.38 5.36
CA TRP A 287 -4.39 -16.75 5.71
C TRP A 287 -3.33 -16.78 6.83
N PHE A 288 -2.27 -15.98 6.74
CA PHE A 288 -1.27 -15.85 7.81
C PHE A 288 -1.90 -15.41 9.13
N ARG A 289 -2.70 -14.34 9.10
CA ARG A 289 -3.40 -13.82 10.29
C ARG A 289 -4.29 -14.87 10.94
N ARG A 290 -5.04 -15.64 10.15
CA ARG A 290 -5.94 -16.69 10.68
C ARG A 290 -5.18 -17.84 11.33
N ARG A 291 -4.00 -18.17 10.80
CA ARG A 291 -3.19 -19.31 11.33
C ARG A 291 -2.47 -18.98 12.62
N ILE A 292 -2.17 -17.71 12.88
CA ILE A 292 -1.34 -17.25 14.02
C ILE A 292 -2.20 -16.50 15.06
N ARG A 293 -3.51 -16.45 14.87
CA ARG A 293 -4.41 -15.77 15.81
C ARG A 293 -4.41 -16.51 17.15
N GLU A 294 -3.82 -15.90 18.17
CA GLU A 294 -4.01 -16.30 19.56
C GLU A 294 -5.33 -15.69 20.06
N VAL A 295 -6.16 -16.50 20.73
CA VAL A 295 -7.41 -16.09 21.37
C VAL A 295 -7.14 -16.11 22.87
N TYR A 296 -7.13 -14.94 23.50
CA TYR A 296 -7.01 -14.78 24.95
C TYR A 296 -8.38 -14.70 25.59
#